data_a739d87034eb00a770b2fdbe09aba530
#
_entry.id   a739d87034eb00a770b2fdbe09aba530
#
_cell.length_a   1.000
_cell.length_b   1.000
_cell.length_c   1.000
_cell.angle_alpha   90.00
_cell.angle_beta   90.00
_cell.angle_gamma   90.00
#
_symmetry.space_group_name_H-M   'P 1'
#
loop_
_entity.id
_entity.type
_entity.pdbx_description
1 polymer ?
#
loop_
_entity_poly.entity_id
_entity_poly.type
_entity_poly.pdbx_seq_one_letter_code
_entity_poly.pdbx_strand_id
1 'polypeptide(L)'
;EVLEGGVLKIVIVKTAPISRMYYAGQFVSGEHNAPTCWSDDHASGRPSNNVSGSKQHITCFDCKQNIKGSGQGNSRACRFRQRIAIMLANDNSELTDDTVYQLDLPSTSIFGKDQKKMSMQEFAKYLNNNKAPIATVLVEARFDTDSNIPKLYFKAVRPLEEDEILIAMHAQKDPDTKELVKLVFKSNTSKNNDVANVFDVVEGEGVYIQE
;
A
#
# COMPACT_ATOMS: atom_id res chain seq x y z
N GLU A 1 -8.96 18.89 -0.20
CA GLU A 1 -10.07 18.74 0.78
C GLU A 1 -9.55 18.03 2.01
N VAL A 2 -9.63 18.66 3.16
CA VAL A 2 -9.31 18.02 4.45
C VAL A 2 -10.51 17.17 4.82
N LEU A 3 -10.33 15.86 4.87
CA LEU A 3 -11.38 14.93 5.28
C LEU A 3 -11.75 15.20 6.74
N GLU A 4 -12.95 15.66 6.98
CA GLU A 4 -13.46 15.85 8.34
C GLU A 4 -13.37 14.51 9.11
N GLY A 5 -12.67 14.54 10.24
CA GLY A 5 -12.54 13.38 11.13
C GLY A 5 -11.55 12.30 10.73
N GLY A 6 -10.73 12.46 9.67
CA GLY A 6 -9.70 11.50 9.28
C GLY A 6 -10.24 10.11 8.89
N VAL A 7 -11.44 10.04 8.31
CA VAL A 7 -12.13 8.82 7.93
C VAL A 7 -12.34 8.79 6.42
N LEU A 8 -11.95 7.69 5.78
CA LEU A 8 -12.25 7.38 4.39
C LEU A 8 -13.21 6.20 4.32
N LYS A 9 -14.27 6.33 3.54
CA LYS A 9 -15.11 5.19 3.15
C LYS A 9 -14.64 4.68 1.80
N ILE A 10 -14.21 3.44 1.75
CA ILE A 10 -13.54 2.85 0.59
C ILE A 10 -14.07 1.46 0.28
N VAL A 11 -13.87 1.05 -0.97
CA VAL A 11 -13.94 -0.35 -1.38
C VAL A 11 -12.54 -0.79 -1.79
N ILE A 12 -12.04 -1.88 -1.23
CA ILE A 12 -10.71 -2.42 -1.56
C ILE A 12 -10.88 -3.41 -2.70
N VAL A 13 -10.57 -2.98 -3.92
CA VAL A 13 -10.76 -3.83 -5.12
C VAL A 13 -9.60 -4.78 -5.38
N LYS A 14 -8.39 -4.43 -4.93
CA LYS A 14 -7.21 -5.30 -5.10
C LYS A 14 -6.17 -5.06 -4.01
N THR A 15 -5.44 -6.13 -3.66
CA THR A 15 -4.31 -6.05 -2.75
C THR A 15 -3.08 -6.70 -3.39
N ALA A 16 -1.91 -6.05 -3.27
CA ALA A 16 -0.64 -6.68 -3.56
C ALA A 16 -0.17 -7.57 -2.41
N PRO A 17 0.74 -8.52 -2.65
CA PRO A 17 1.50 -9.14 -1.58
C PRO A 17 2.20 -8.09 -0.71
N ILE A 18 2.43 -8.40 0.55
CA ILE A 18 3.25 -7.53 1.39
C ILE A 18 4.68 -7.56 0.86
N SER A 19 5.21 -6.41 0.56
CA SER A 19 6.56 -6.21 0.05
C SER A 19 7.53 -5.79 1.15
N ARG A 20 8.83 -5.75 0.81
CA ARG A 20 9.89 -5.20 1.65
C ARG A 20 10.69 -4.19 0.86
N MET A 21 11.10 -3.09 1.49
CA MET A 21 11.90 -2.05 0.86
C MET A 21 12.99 -1.56 1.80
N TYR A 22 14.19 -1.44 1.27
CA TYR A 22 15.34 -0.87 1.95
C TYR A 22 15.89 0.31 1.14
N TYR A 23 16.12 1.42 1.81
CA TYR A 23 16.75 2.62 1.26
C TYR A 23 18.05 2.86 2.01
N ALA A 24 19.19 2.88 1.30
CA ALA A 24 20.51 3.12 1.89
C ALA A 24 20.77 4.62 2.17
N GLY A 25 20.14 5.50 1.40
CA GLY A 25 20.26 6.96 1.54
C GLY A 25 19.34 7.54 2.61
N GLN A 26 19.63 8.78 3.01
CA GLN A 26 18.70 9.56 3.81
C GLN A 26 17.50 10.00 2.96
N PHE A 27 16.35 10.10 3.59
CA PHE A 27 15.16 10.67 2.95
C PHE A 27 15.39 12.17 2.71
N VAL A 28 15.20 12.58 1.46
CA VAL A 28 15.18 14.00 1.07
C VAL A 28 13.77 14.30 0.58
N SER A 29 13.13 15.28 1.20
CA SER A 29 11.77 15.68 0.83
C SER A 29 11.74 16.17 -0.62
N GLY A 30 10.75 15.71 -1.39
CA GLY A 30 10.63 16.02 -2.83
C GLY A 30 11.46 15.14 -3.76
N GLU A 31 12.32 14.24 -3.24
CA GLU A 31 13.05 13.29 -4.07
C GLU A 31 12.39 11.90 -4.02
N HIS A 32 12.04 11.40 -5.20
CA HIS A 32 11.52 10.04 -5.38
C HIS A 32 12.65 9.06 -5.71
N ASN A 33 13.33 8.59 -4.69
CA ASN A 33 14.41 7.62 -4.85
C ASN A 33 13.85 6.19 -4.88
N ALA A 34 14.29 5.40 -5.86
CA ALA A 34 14.00 3.97 -5.87
C ALA A 34 14.66 3.28 -4.65
N PRO A 35 14.03 2.24 -4.06
CA PRO A 35 14.65 1.50 -2.99
C PRO A 35 15.96 0.85 -3.48
N THR A 36 16.96 0.83 -2.61
CA THR A 36 18.25 0.19 -2.89
C THR A 36 18.09 -1.32 -3.04
N CYS A 37 17.18 -1.91 -2.27
CA CYS A 37 16.84 -3.33 -2.33
C CYS A 37 15.38 -3.50 -1.96
N TRP A 38 14.66 -4.40 -2.64
CA TRP A 38 13.27 -4.71 -2.31
C TRP A 38 12.94 -6.17 -2.59
N SER A 39 11.83 -6.62 -2.05
CA SER A 39 11.18 -7.89 -2.36
C SER A 39 9.72 -7.62 -2.68
N ASP A 40 9.25 -8.14 -3.80
CA ASP A 40 7.86 -7.96 -4.26
C ASP A 40 6.88 -8.76 -3.38
N ASP A 41 7.36 -9.84 -2.79
CA ASP A 41 6.62 -10.67 -1.85
C ASP A 41 7.50 -11.05 -0.66
N HIS A 42 7.13 -10.58 0.53
CA HIS A 42 7.88 -10.88 1.75
C HIS A 42 7.88 -12.37 2.12
N ALA A 43 6.85 -13.11 1.70
CA ALA A 43 6.73 -14.55 1.99
C ALA A 43 7.74 -15.39 1.19
N SER A 44 8.16 -14.91 0.01
CA SER A 44 9.20 -15.55 -0.79
C SER A 44 10.56 -15.55 -0.09
N GLY A 45 10.79 -14.60 0.81
CA GLY A 45 12.05 -14.43 1.53
C GLY A 45 13.24 -14.09 0.64
N ARG A 46 13.01 -13.63 -0.60
CA ARG A 46 14.07 -13.31 -1.57
C ARG A 46 13.93 -11.88 -2.09
N PRO A 47 15.07 -11.18 -2.35
CA PRO A 47 15.05 -9.91 -3.07
C PRO A 47 14.49 -10.09 -4.49
N SER A 48 13.83 -9.05 -5.00
CA SER A 48 13.37 -9.03 -6.39
C SER A 48 14.52 -9.23 -7.37
N ASN A 49 14.26 -9.91 -8.48
CA ASN A 49 15.25 -10.09 -9.54
C ASN A 49 15.59 -8.77 -10.24
N ASN A 50 14.69 -7.79 -10.15
CA ASN A 50 14.85 -6.46 -10.75
C ASN A 50 15.73 -5.51 -9.92
N VAL A 51 16.23 -5.94 -8.75
CA VAL A 51 17.19 -5.16 -7.96
C VAL A 51 18.54 -5.13 -8.69
N SER A 52 18.85 -4.01 -9.31
CA SER A 52 20.12 -3.82 -10.00
C SER A 52 21.24 -3.46 -9.01
N GLY A 53 22.22 -4.33 -8.90
CA GLY A 53 23.52 -4.04 -8.33
C GLY A 53 23.63 -3.96 -6.80
N SER A 54 22.55 -3.98 -6.04
CA SER A 54 22.60 -3.69 -4.60
C SER A 54 21.79 -4.64 -3.74
N LYS A 55 21.64 -5.91 -4.17
CA LYS A 55 21.04 -6.92 -3.29
C LYS A 55 21.83 -6.99 -1.99
N GLN A 56 21.15 -6.72 -0.87
CA GLN A 56 21.79 -6.66 0.44
C GLN A 56 22.15 -8.05 0.98
N HIS A 57 21.44 -9.08 0.51
CA HIS A 57 21.67 -10.48 0.87
C HIS A 57 20.94 -11.39 -0.14
N ILE A 58 21.31 -12.66 -0.19
CA ILE A 58 20.65 -13.69 -1.02
C ILE A 58 19.24 -13.98 -0.52
N THR A 59 19.04 -13.97 0.81
CA THR A 59 17.74 -14.15 1.46
C THR A 59 17.37 -12.92 2.28
N CYS A 60 16.07 -12.58 2.32
CA CYS A 60 15.58 -11.48 3.16
C CYS A 60 15.58 -11.86 4.65
N PHE A 61 15.51 -13.15 4.98
CA PHE A 61 15.43 -13.61 6.37
C PHE A 61 16.75 -13.40 7.12
N ASP A 62 17.89 -13.64 6.47
CA ASP A 62 19.23 -13.53 7.06
C ASP A 62 19.87 -12.15 6.80
N CYS A 63 19.13 -11.24 6.13
CA CYS A 63 19.64 -9.93 5.77
C CYS A 63 19.80 -9.03 7.00
N LYS A 64 21.00 -8.42 7.14
CA LYS A 64 21.30 -7.46 8.22
C LYS A 64 20.31 -6.31 8.30
N GLN A 65 19.79 -5.84 7.17
CA GLN A 65 18.80 -4.76 7.11
C GLN A 65 17.41 -5.18 7.62
N ASN A 66 17.17 -6.49 7.77
CA ASN A 66 15.92 -7.05 8.29
C ASN A 66 15.99 -7.39 9.78
N ILE A 67 17.09 -7.12 10.45
CA ILE A 67 17.24 -7.35 11.89
C ILE A 67 16.61 -6.18 12.66
N LYS A 68 15.92 -6.48 13.76
CA LYS A 68 15.37 -5.47 14.66
C LYS A 68 16.51 -4.61 15.24
N GLY A 69 16.37 -3.29 15.19
CA GLY A 69 17.43 -2.35 15.56
C GLY A 69 18.37 -1.95 14.41
N SER A 70 18.22 -2.52 13.21
CA SER A 70 19.01 -2.11 12.04
C SER A 70 18.57 -0.75 11.45
N GLY A 71 17.38 -0.27 11.81
CA GLY A 71 16.85 1.03 11.43
C GLY A 71 16.90 2.03 12.58
N GLN A 72 16.16 3.10 12.46
CA GLN A 72 16.07 4.11 13.51
C GLN A 72 15.38 3.54 14.77
N GLY A 73 16.00 3.68 15.92
CA GLY A 73 15.55 3.12 17.17
C GLY A 73 15.48 1.58 17.13
N ASN A 74 14.35 1.01 17.51
CA ASN A 74 14.11 -0.43 17.53
C ASN A 74 13.49 -0.98 16.25
N SER A 75 13.47 -0.17 15.17
CA SER A 75 12.88 -0.55 13.86
C SER A 75 13.86 -1.37 13.03
N ARG A 76 13.36 -1.92 11.91
CA ARG A 76 14.19 -2.52 10.87
C ARG A 76 14.44 -1.50 9.77
N ALA A 77 15.65 -1.47 9.21
CA ALA A 77 15.95 -0.62 8.06
C ALA A 77 15.20 -1.09 6.81
N CYS A 78 15.03 -2.40 6.63
CA CYS A 78 14.18 -2.99 5.59
C CYS A 78 12.72 -3.01 6.09
N ARG A 79 11.87 -2.16 5.52
CA ARG A 79 10.50 -1.93 5.99
C ARG A 79 9.49 -2.69 5.15
N PHE A 80 8.42 -3.13 5.78
CA PHE A 80 7.26 -3.69 5.10
C PHE A 80 6.38 -2.58 4.52
N ARG A 81 5.83 -2.86 3.34
CA ARG A 81 4.84 -2.04 2.65
C ARG A 81 3.82 -2.94 1.97
N GLN A 82 2.61 -2.44 1.79
CA GLN A 82 1.60 -3.13 1.00
C GLN A 82 0.81 -2.12 0.19
N ARG A 83 0.83 -2.27 -1.13
CA ARG A 83 -0.03 -1.49 -2.03
C ARG A 83 -1.39 -2.14 -2.12
N ILE A 84 -2.42 -1.31 -2.06
CA ILE A 84 -3.79 -1.72 -2.30
C ILE A 84 -4.43 -0.75 -3.29
N ALA A 85 -5.33 -1.26 -4.12
CA ALA A 85 -6.16 -0.45 -5.00
C ALA A 85 -7.53 -0.27 -4.32
N ILE A 86 -7.96 0.96 -4.23
CA ILE A 86 -9.19 1.36 -3.54
C ILE A 86 -10.06 2.21 -4.45
N MET A 87 -11.35 2.18 -4.23
CA MET A 87 -12.32 3.15 -4.76
C MET A 87 -12.90 3.93 -3.59
N LEU A 88 -13.22 5.19 -3.81
CA LEU A 88 -13.81 6.06 -2.80
C LEU A 88 -15.33 6.01 -2.88
N ALA A 89 -15.98 5.87 -1.74
CA ALA A 89 -17.43 6.10 -1.66
C ALA A 89 -17.72 7.58 -1.42
N ASN A 90 -18.86 8.05 -1.92
CA ASN A 90 -19.35 9.42 -1.73
C ASN A 90 -19.76 9.68 -0.26
N ASP A 91 -20.18 10.89 0.04
CA ASP A 91 -20.62 11.30 1.39
C ASP A 91 -21.80 10.46 1.91
N ASN A 92 -22.66 9.99 1.02
CA ASN A 92 -23.79 9.10 1.35
C ASN A 92 -23.35 7.64 1.59
N SER A 93 -22.05 7.36 1.46
CA SER A 93 -21.50 6.00 1.59
C SER A 93 -21.89 5.06 0.45
N GLU A 94 -22.08 5.60 -0.74
CA GLU A 94 -22.41 4.89 -1.97
C GLU A 94 -21.22 4.90 -2.92
N LEU A 95 -21.02 3.79 -3.62
CA LEU A 95 -20.01 3.68 -4.67
C LEU A 95 -20.65 4.09 -6.00
N THR A 96 -20.36 5.30 -6.47
CA THR A 96 -20.97 5.90 -7.68
C THR A 96 -19.99 6.07 -8.84
N ASP A 97 -18.71 5.88 -8.60
CA ASP A 97 -17.61 6.13 -9.54
C ASP A 97 -16.70 4.89 -9.59
N ASP A 98 -16.11 4.59 -10.74
CA ASP A 98 -15.18 3.49 -10.97
C ASP A 98 -13.71 3.91 -10.88
N THR A 99 -13.43 5.13 -10.48
CA THR A 99 -12.07 5.65 -10.30
C THR A 99 -11.32 4.88 -9.22
N VAL A 100 -10.15 4.35 -9.59
CA VAL A 100 -9.31 3.54 -8.71
C VAL A 100 -8.08 4.32 -8.28
N TYR A 101 -7.81 4.34 -6.99
CA TYR A 101 -6.66 4.99 -6.37
C TYR A 101 -5.71 3.95 -5.79
N GLN A 102 -4.41 4.29 -5.75
CA GLN A 102 -3.41 3.50 -5.04
C GLN A 102 -3.25 4.02 -3.61
N LEU A 103 -3.28 3.11 -2.65
CA LEU A 103 -2.94 3.39 -1.26
C LEU A 103 -1.75 2.51 -0.84
N ASP A 104 -0.67 3.13 -0.34
CA ASP A 104 0.53 2.43 0.13
C ASP A 104 0.54 2.36 1.66
N LEU A 105 0.31 1.18 2.21
CA LEU A 105 0.20 0.94 3.64
C LEU A 105 1.58 0.72 4.27
N PRO A 106 1.94 1.48 5.31
CA PRO A 106 3.14 1.22 6.11
C PRO A 106 2.95 0.00 7.01
N SER A 107 4.06 -0.53 7.53
CA SER A 107 4.05 -1.70 8.42
C SER A 107 3.13 -1.56 9.62
N THR A 108 2.97 -0.35 10.14
CA THR A 108 2.09 -0.03 11.28
C THR A 108 0.61 -0.21 10.98
N SER A 109 0.20 -0.02 9.72
CA SER A 109 -1.18 -0.25 9.26
C SER A 109 -1.42 -1.68 8.81
N ILE A 110 -0.34 -2.42 8.43
CA ILE A 110 -0.44 -3.82 7.98
C ILE A 110 -0.55 -4.76 9.16
N PHE A 111 0.29 -4.56 10.19
CA PHE A 111 0.43 -5.48 11.32
C PHE A 111 -0.14 -4.87 12.60
N GLY A 112 -0.77 -5.69 13.41
CA GLY A 112 -1.31 -5.33 14.72
C GLY A 112 -2.23 -6.43 15.21
N LYS A 113 -2.56 -6.41 16.50
CA LYS A 113 -3.45 -7.42 17.14
C LYS A 113 -4.60 -6.78 17.91
N ASP A 114 -4.87 -5.50 17.65
CA ASP A 114 -5.99 -4.82 18.30
C ASP A 114 -7.29 -5.15 17.58
N GLN A 115 -8.23 -5.77 18.29
CA GLN A 115 -9.53 -6.11 17.73
C GLN A 115 -10.46 -4.91 17.49
N LYS A 116 -10.24 -3.81 18.21
CA LYS A 116 -11.02 -2.58 18.04
C LYS A 116 -10.48 -1.70 16.93
N LYS A 117 -9.15 -1.75 16.70
CA LYS A 117 -8.44 -1.00 15.68
C LYS A 117 -7.72 -2.00 14.76
N MET A 118 -8.50 -2.73 13.94
CA MET A 118 -7.97 -3.80 13.09
C MET A 118 -6.97 -3.27 12.08
N SER A 119 -5.75 -3.80 12.10
CA SER A 119 -4.78 -3.66 11.02
C SER A 119 -5.29 -4.36 9.75
N MET A 120 -4.66 -4.12 8.61
CA MET A 120 -5.04 -4.76 7.34
C MET A 120 -5.05 -6.29 7.42
N GLN A 121 -4.08 -6.90 8.11
CA GLN A 121 -4.05 -8.36 8.30
C GLN A 121 -5.19 -8.87 9.18
N GLU A 122 -5.48 -8.19 10.29
CA GLU A 122 -6.58 -8.59 11.17
C GLU A 122 -7.94 -8.38 10.49
N PHE A 123 -8.07 -7.30 9.71
CA PHE A 123 -9.25 -7.05 8.90
C PHE A 123 -9.46 -8.12 7.83
N ALA A 124 -8.41 -8.52 7.11
CA ALA A 124 -8.48 -9.61 6.14
C ALA A 124 -8.89 -10.95 6.80
N LYS A 125 -8.37 -11.24 7.99
CA LYS A 125 -8.79 -12.43 8.76
C LYS A 125 -10.27 -12.33 9.18
N TYR A 126 -10.70 -11.16 9.65
CA TYR A 126 -12.10 -10.93 10.01
C TYR A 126 -13.03 -11.20 8.83
N LEU A 127 -12.72 -10.66 7.65
CA LEU A 127 -13.51 -10.89 6.43
C LEU A 127 -13.50 -12.36 6.02
N ASN A 128 -12.35 -13.03 6.07
CA ASN A 128 -12.24 -14.44 5.73
C ASN A 128 -13.08 -15.33 6.67
N ASN A 129 -13.08 -15.05 7.97
CA ASN A 129 -13.90 -15.77 8.95
C ASN A 129 -15.41 -15.59 8.70
N ASN A 130 -15.79 -14.43 8.15
CA ASN A 130 -17.17 -14.13 7.77
C ASN A 130 -17.50 -14.52 6.31
N LYS A 131 -16.57 -15.18 5.59
CA LYS A 131 -16.70 -15.57 4.18
C LYS A 131 -17.08 -14.41 3.25
N ALA A 132 -16.64 -13.20 3.59
CA ALA A 132 -16.88 -11.98 2.85
C ALA A 132 -15.66 -11.64 1.97
N PRO A 133 -15.77 -11.67 0.61
CA PRO A 133 -14.71 -11.20 -0.26
C PRO A 133 -14.45 -9.70 -0.01
N ILE A 134 -13.17 -9.30 0.03
CA ILE A 134 -12.78 -7.92 0.39
C ILE A 134 -13.39 -6.87 -0.55
N ALA A 135 -13.58 -7.20 -1.83
CA ALA A 135 -14.14 -6.30 -2.83
C ALA A 135 -15.67 -6.19 -2.80
N THR A 136 -16.34 -6.85 -1.84
CA THR A 136 -17.80 -6.82 -1.69
C THR A 136 -18.25 -6.12 -0.41
N VAL A 137 -17.34 -5.38 0.23
CA VAL A 137 -17.61 -4.74 1.53
C VAL A 137 -17.19 -3.27 1.47
N LEU A 138 -18.09 -2.38 1.88
CA LEU A 138 -17.76 -0.99 2.18
C LEU A 138 -16.95 -0.95 3.48
N VAL A 139 -15.80 -0.31 3.43
CA VAL A 139 -14.81 -0.28 4.50
C VAL A 139 -14.59 1.15 4.96
N GLU A 140 -14.57 1.35 6.25
CA GLU A 140 -14.06 2.57 6.87
C GLU A 140 -12.57 2.42 7.15
N ALA A 141 -11.74 3.21 6.48
CA ALA A 141 -10.33 3.38 6.78
C ALA A 141 -10.13 4.66 7.60
N ARG A 142 -9.55 4.54 8.78
CA ARG A 142 -9.45 5.64 9.74
C ARG A 142 -8.02 5.79 10.24
N PHE A 143 -7.55 7.02 10.36
CA PHE A 143 -6.29 7.31 11.03
C PHE A 143 -6.39 7.08 12.54
N ASP A 144 -5.36 6.44 13.10
CA ASP A 144 -5.23 6.26 14.54
C ASP A 144 -4.68 7.54 15.17
N THR A 145 -5.57 8.37 15.68
CA THR A 145 -5.23 9.65 16.31
C THR A 145 -4.45 9.50 17.62
N ASP A 146 -4.47 8.32 18.24
CA ASP A 146 -3.70 8.03 19.44
C ASP A 146 -2.25 7.61 19.11
N SER A 147 -1.91 7.48 17.82
CA SER A 147 -0.60 7.07 17.34
C SER A 147 0.25 8.27 16.95
N ASN A 148 1.49 8.34 17.44
CA ASN A 148 2.47 9.36 17.04
C ASN A 148 3.08 9.12 15.64
N ILE A 149 2.70 8.01 14.99
CA ILE A 149 3.17 7.65 13.65
C ILE A 149 1.96 7.35 12.77
N PRO A 150 2.02 7.64 11.47
CA PRO A 150 0.92 7.36 10.55
C PRO A 150 0.50 5.88 10.63
N LYS A 151 -0.74 5.65 10.99
CA LYS A 151 -1.33 4.32 11.13
C LYS A 151 -2.79 4.39 10.75
N LEU A 152 -3.20 3.49 9.85
CA LEU A 152 -4.60 3.27 9.49
C LEU A 152 -5.11 2.00 10.16
N TYR A 153 -6.37 2.00 10.51
CA TYR A 153 -7.12 0.81 10.86
C TYR A 153 -8.41 0.72 10.02
N PHE A 154 -8.94 -0.50 9.90
CA PHE A 154 -10.01 -0.82 8.98
C PHE A 154 -11.20 -1.41 9.73
N LYS A 155 -12.40 -1.05 9.28
CA LYS A 155 -13.65 -1.55 9.84
C LYS A 155 -14.66 -1.79 8.71
N ALA A 156 -15.30 -2.95 8.70
CA ALA A 156 -16.41 -3.20 7.79
C ALA A 156 -17.62 -2.33 8.20
N VAL A 157 -18.23 -1.68 7.22
CA VAL A 157 -19.43 -0.85 7.40
C VAL A 157 -20.67 -1.64 7.03
N ARG A 158 -20.74 -2.08 5.76
CA ARG A 158 -21.84 -2.87 5.22
C ARG A 158 -21.37 -3.70 4.02
N PRO A 159 -22.11 -4.73 3.61
CA PRO A 159 -21.96 -5.30 2.28
C PRO A 159 -22.28 -4.24 1.20
N LEU A 160 -21.72 -4.40 0.02
CA LEU A 160 -22.08 -3.61 -1.16
C LEU A 160 -23.43 -4.08 -1.72
N GLU A 161 -24.18 -3.14 -2.31
CA GLU A 161 -25.37 -3.47 -3.10
C GLU A 161 -24.98 -4.07 -4.46
N GLU A 162 -25.95 -4.63 -5.18
CA GLU A 162 -25.68 -5.38 -6.43
C GLU A 162 -25.00 -4.52 -7.51
N ASP A 163 -25.45 -3.28 -7.69
CA ASP A 163 -24.87 -2.31 -8.62
C ASP A 163 -23.44 -1.90 -8.22
N GLU A 164 -23.21 -1.66 -6.94
CA GLU A 164 -21.87 -1.37 -6.39
C GLU A 164 -20.91 -2.55 -6.59
N ILE A 165 -21.40 -3.78 -6.42
CA ILE A 165 -20.58 -4.98 -6.67
C ILE A 165 -20.16 -5.05 -8.13
N LEU A 166 -21.07 -4.71 -9.07
CA LEU A 166 -20.75 -4.71 -10.50
C LEU A 166 -19.66 -3.68 -10.82
N ILE A 167 -19.75 -2.47 -10.27
CA ILE A 167 -18.71 -1.43 -10.40
C ILE A 167 -17.37 -1.94 -9.84
N ALA A 168 -17.36 -2.46 -8.62
CA ALA A 168 -16.15 -2.97 -7.98
C ALA A 168 -15.53 -4.15 -8.73
N MET A 169 -16.34 -5.05 -9.28
CA MET A 169 -15.87 -6.17 -10.10
C MET A 169 -15.30 -5.73 -11.45
N HIS A 170 -15.86 -4.70 -12.06
CA HIS A 170 -15.31 -4.10 -13.28
C HIS A 170 -13.94 -3.52 -13.00
N ALA A 171 -13.82 -2.65 -11.98
CA ALA A 171 -12.56 -2.06 -11.56
C ALA A 171 -11.50 -3.11 -11.18
N GLN A 172 -11.89 -4.20 -10.51
CA GLN A 172 -10.97 -5.29 -10.13
C GLN A 172 -10.36 -6.01 -11.34
N LYS A 173 -11.12 -6.14 -12.46
CA LYS A 173 -10.68 -6.81 -13.69
C LYS A 173 -9.83 -5.93 -14.57
N ASP A 174 -9.91 -4.62 -14.41
CA ASP A 174 -9.18 -3.64 -15.20
C ASP A 174 -7.67 -3.91 -15.14
N PRO A 175 -6.99 -3.96 -16.32
CA PRO A 175 -5.54 -4.07 -16.39
C PRO A 175 -4.81 -2.96 -15.61
N ASP A 176 -5.30 -1.72 -15.65
CA ASP A 176 -4.68 -0.58 -15.00
C ASP A 176 -4.73 -0.72 -13.47
N THR A 177 -5.82 -1.25 -12.91
CA THR A 177 -5.91 -1.61 -11.49
C THR A 177 -4.85 -2.64 -11.08
N LYS A 178 -4.48 -3.55 -11.97
CA LYS A 178 -3.41 -4.53 -11.70
C LYS A 178 -2.04 -3.87 -11.70
N GLU A 179 -1.82 -2.90 -12.60
CA GLU A 179 -0.56 -2.15 -12.65
C GLU A 179 -0.40 -1.24 -11.43
N LEU A 180 -1.47 -0.60 -10.95
CA LEU A 180 -1.44 0.28 -9.76
C LEU A 180 -0.84 -0.40 -8.53
N VAL A 181 -1.06 -1.68 -8.34
CA VAL A 181 -0.55 -2.41 -7.15
C VAL A 181 0.82 -3.04 -7.36
N LYS A 182 1.35 -3.04 -8.59
CA LYS A 182 2.68 -3.60 -8.87
C LYS A 182 3.80 -2.70 -8.33
N LEU A 183 4.85 -3.34 -7.85
CA LEU A 183 6.10 -2.66 -7.50
C LEU A 183 7.00 -2.64 -8.73
N VAL A 184 7.05 -1.51 -9.41
CA VAL A 184 7.99 -1.29 -10.52
C VAL A 184 8.93 -0.16 -10.13
N PHE A 185 10.22 -0.48 -10.04
CA PHE A 185 11.27 0.53 -9.86
C PHE A 185 12.21 0.45 -11.05
N LYS A 186 12.42 1.58 -11.72
CA LYS A 186 13.44 1.66 -12.77
C LYS A 186 14.81 1.65 -12.12
N SER A 187 15.71 0.80 -12.60
CA SER A 187 17.11 0.83 -12.20
C SER A 187 17.73 2.14 -12.70
N ASN A 188 18.32 2.94 -11.80
CA ASN A 188 19.14 4.09 -12.17
C ASN A 188 20.47 3.63 -12.78
N THR A 189 20.43 2.91 -13.90
CA THR A 189 21.59 2.65 -14.75
C THR A 189 21.42 3.47 -16.02
N SER A 190 21.84 4.74 -15.98
CA SER A 190 22.47 5.46 -17.08
C SER A 190 22.54 6.95 -16.76
N LYS A 191 23.66 7.41 -16.27
CA LYS A 191 24.16 8.73 -16.67
C LYS A 191 24.71 8.52 -18.07
N ASN A 192 23.91 8.74 -19.09
CA ASN A 192 24.24 9.36 -20.37
C ASN A 192 23.08 9.17 -21.35
N ASN A 193 22.61 10.33 -21.82
CA ASN A 193 21.85 10.59 -23.04
C ASN A 193 20.42 10.00 -23.18
N ASP A 194 19.50 10.95 -23.28
CA ASP A 194 18.21 10.84 -23.96
C ASP A 194 17.28 9.74 -23.49
N VAL A 195 16.56 10.01 -22.41
CA VAL A 195 15.20 9.46 -22.32
C VAL A 195 14.30 10.41 -21.54
N ALA A 196 13.22 10.78 -22.21
CA ALA A 196 12.04 11.39 -21.64
C ALA A 196 11.68 10.80 -20.28
N ASN A 197 11.40 11.67 -19.33
CA ASN A 197 10.81 11.34 -18.04
C ASN A 197 9.58 10.45 -18.24
N VAL A 198 9.71 9.18 -17.87
CA VAL A 198 8.55 8.31 -17.71
C VAL A 198 8.21 8.25 -16.21
N PHE A 199 8.10 9.40 -15.62
CA PHE A 199 7.10 9.74 -14.63
C PHE A 199 6.06 10.61 -15.35
N ASP A 200 5.45 10.09 -16.40
CA ASP A 200 4.08 10.43 -16.66
C ASP A 200 3.30 9.84 -15.47
N VAL A 201 3.21 10.66 -14.43
CA VAL A 201 2.08 10.68 -13.55
C VAL A 201 0.89 10.67 -14.51
N VAL A 202 0.17 9.55 -14.57
CA VAL A 202 -1.21 9.63 -15.01
C VAL A 202 -1.77 10.68 -14.06
N GLU A 203 -2.13 11.84 -14.60
CA GLU A 203 -2.79 12.90 -13.89
C GLU A 203 -4.18 12.39 -13.46
N GLY A 204 -4.17 11.61 -12.40
CA GLY A 204 -5.27 11.47 -11.51
C GLY A 204 -4.83 12.21 -10.25
N GLU A 205 -5.55 13.21 -9.87
CA GLU A 205 -5.27 14.12 -8.77
C GLU A 205 -4.89 13.34 -7.51
N GLY A 206 -3.60 13.21 -7.27
CA GLY A 206 -3.07 12.61 -6.05
C GLY A 206 -3.31 13.57 -4.89
N VAL A 207 -4.14 13.18 -3.94
CA VAL A 207 -4.31 13.89 -2.67
C VAL A 207 -3.01 13.79 -1.89
N TYR A 208 -2.18 14.83 -1.96
CA TYR A 208 -1.04 15.03 -1.08
C TYR A 208 -1.54 15.64 0.22
N ILE A 209 -1.35 14.96 1.32
CA ILE A 209 -1.47 15.56 2.64
C ILE A 209 -0.14 16.30 2.88
N GLN A 210 -0.15 17.64 2.75
CA GLN A 210 0.89 18.50 3.30
C GLN A 210 0.61 18.72 4.79
N GLU A 211 1.70 18.73 5.58
CA GLU A 211 1.70 19.06 7.01
C GLU A 211 1.16 20.46 7.32
#